data_7a2cd2df78b1425595836144738e3614
#
_entry.id   7a2cd2df78b1425595836144738e3614
#
_cell.length_a   1.000
_cell.length_b   1.000
_cell.length_c   1.000
_cell.angle_alpha   90.00
_cell.angle_beta   90.00
_cell.angle_gamma   90.00
#
_symmetry.space_group_name_H-M   'P 1'
#
loop_
_entity.id
_entity.type
_entity.pdbx_description
1 polymer ?
#
loop_
_entity_poly.entity_id
_entity_poly.type
_entity_poly.pdbx_seq_one_letter_code
_entity_poly.pdbx_strand_id
1 'polypeptide(L)'
;MAVLSLSNAHLAFGHVALLDGAAFSLESGERLGLIGRNGAGKSSLLKIVAGLEKPDDGLLQLTQGLRICYVPQEPLFDAAASVFDIVSEGVAEAKSVRSAYEEHAPGVDLDALQTRIEALDAWNWEQRVDTTLHQLHLDGERRVGELSGGMKKRVALAQALVAVPDVLLLDEPTNHLDLDSIAWLEELLRGFKGSVMLITHDRAFLDNVATRIIELDRGIIRSYPGNFSAYEKSKEDQLAAEAQASARADKLLAQEEVWIRKGVEARRTRSVARIQRLEVLRAQRQARRESLGQVRLEVDTGAPSGKIVAELRDVSMRFGEKVLVSGFNATILRGDKVGLIGPNGAGKTTLLKLILGELEPTAGTVRRGSKLEVAYFDQMRSVLDLDATLADTISPGSEWVEVGGARKHVMSYLNDFLFSPERANSPVRTLSGGERNRVLLARLFALPANVLVLDEPTNDLDIDTLELLEELLQNYAGTVFLVSHDRRFLDNVVTSTIAWEGDESPGLWREYEGGYEEWRTQRARAQKLREQAARIVPSDKAKPAAAPAPAAAPVAKPRKLSYKEQRELDELPKRITALEAEQKAINELLADPDAYVKDPQRMAQANKRHAQIDEELLAALERWEALGAK
;
A
#
# COMPACT_ATOMS: atom_id res chain seq x y z
N MET A 1 5.98 -4.53 -30.27
CA MET A 1 4.82 -5.07 -31.01
C MET A 1 3.75 -5.48 -30.03
N ALA A 2 2.50 -5.07 -30.29
CA ALA A 2 1.40 -5.46 -29.42
C ALA A 2 1.20 -6.99 -29.47
N VAL A 3 1.17 -7.64 -28.32
CA VAL A 3 0.90 -9.08 -28.18
C VAL A 3 -0.59 -9.35 -28.04
N LEU A 4 -1.33 -8.36 -27.53
CA LEU A 4 -2.79 -8.37 -27.51
C LEU A 4 -3.35 -6.94 -27.70
N SER A 5 -4.56 -6.84 -28.23
CA SER A 5 -5.29 -5.60 -28.42
C SER A 5 -6.78 -5.83 -28.19
N LEU A 6 -7.37 -5.01 -27.33
CA LEU A 6 -8.81 -4.93 -27.11
C LEU A 6 -9.33 -3.65 -27.76
N SER A 7 -10.40 -3.74 -28.52
CA SER A 7 -10.97 -2.62 -29.24
C SER A 7 -12.48 -2.55 -29.02
N ASN A 8 -12.96 -1.35 -28.67
CA ASN A 8 -14.38 -1.03 -28.51
C ASN A 8 -15.15 -2.03 -27.66
N ALA A 9 -14.59 -2.46 -26.52
CA ALA A 9 -15.21 -3.45 -25.67
C ALA A 9 -16.32 -2.82 -24.81
N HIS A 10 -17.46 -3.50 -24.77
CA HIS A 10 -18.60 -3.16 -23.94
C HIS A 10 -18.92 -4.34 -23.03
N LEU A 11 -19.22 -4.04 -21.76
CA LEU A 11 -19.69 -5.01 -20.78
C LEU A 11 -20.57 -4.30 -19.77
N ALA A 12 -21.78 -4.82 -19.51
CA ALA A 12 -22.68 -4.29 -18.51
C ALA A 12 -23.25 -5.36 -17.60
N PHE A 13 -23.34 -5.06 -16.30
CA PHE A 13 -24.09 -5.86 -15.34
C PHE A 13 -25.36 -5.11 -14.94
N GLY A 14 -26.50 -5.59 -15.43
CA GLY A 14 -27.78 -4.91 -15.27
C GLY A 14 -27.78 -3.53 -15.90
N HIS A 15 -27.86 -2.49 -15.09
CA HIS A 15 -27.86 -1.09 -15.57
C HIS A 15 -26.50 -0.40 -15.45
N VAL A 16 -25.48 -1.09 -14.94
CA VAL A 16 -24.14 -0.52 -14.72
C VAL A 16 -23.22 -0.97 -15.85
N ALA A 17 -22.79 -0.03 -16.68
CA ALA A 17 -21.75 -0.26 -17.68
C ALA A 17 -20.38 -0.36 -16.98
N LEU A 18 -19.74 -1.53 -17.05
CA LEU A 18 -18.38 -1.76 -16.57
C LEU A 18 -17.35 -1.40 -17.62
N LEU A 19 -17.64 -1.66 -18.90
CA LEU A 19 -16.84 -1.24 -20.05
C LEU A 19 -17.75 -0.52 -21.04
N ASP A 20 -17.31 0.62 -21.55
CA ASP A 20 -18.06 1.47 -22.48
C ASP A 20 -17.13 1.99 -23.57
N GLY A 21 -16.96 1.19 -24.64
CA GLY A 21 -16.01 1.48 -25.70
C GLY A 21 -14.55 1.34 -25.27
N ALA A 22 -14.28 0.46 -24.31
CA ALA A 22 -12.94 0.28 -23.75
C ALA A 22 -11.95 -0.24 -24.81
N ALA A 23 -10.77 0.38 -24.90
CA ALA A 23 -9.73 -0.01 -25.83
C ALA A 23 -8.34 0.14 -25.21
N PHE A 24 -7.49 -0.87 -25.37
CA PHE A 24 -6.06 -0.81 -25.00
C PHE A 24 -5.28 -1.88 -25.77
N SER A 25 -3.95 -1.77 -25.72
CA SER A 25 -3.02 -2.78 -26.23
C SER A 25 -1.98 -3.11 -25.18
N LEU A 26 -1.42 -4.31 -25.22
CA LEU A 26 -0.29 -4.73 -24.40
C LEU A 26 0.88 -5.06 -25.33
N GLU A 27 2.02 -4.44 -25.09
CA GLU A 27 3.25 -4.66 -25.85
C GLU A 27 4.06 -5.82 -25.26
N SER A 28 4.94 -6.42 -26.11
CA SER A 28 5.82 -7.50 -25.66
C SER A 28 6.79 -7.00 -24.58
N GLY A 29 6.90 -7.76 -23.46
CA GLY A 29 7.76 -7.41 -22.33
C GLY A 29 7.27 -6.22 -21.48
N GLU A 30 6.08 -5.70 -21.75
CA GLU A 30 5.48 -4.61 -21.00
C GLU A 30 4.89 -5.09 -19.67
N ARG A 31 5.01 -4.25 -18.64
CA ARG A 31 4.36 -4.45 -17.34
C ARG A 31 3.31 -3.37 -17.12
N LEU A 32 2.05 -3.77 -17.34
CA LEU A 32 0.89 -2.89 -17.33
C LEU A 32 0.18 -2.97 -15.98
N GLY A 33 0.13 -1.85 -15.24
CA GLY A 33 -0.69 -1.71 -14.04
C GLY A 33 -2.10 -1.27 -14.40
N LEU A 34 -3.12 -2.03 -13.98
CA LEU A 34 -4.54 -1.68 -14.13
C LEU A 34 -5.08 -1.16 -12.80
N ILE A 35 -5.44 0.11 -12.76
CA ILE A 35 -6.01 0.77 -11.59
C ILE A 35 -7.43 1.24 -11.84
N GLY A 36 -8.14 1.60 -10.79
CA GLY A 36 -9.50 2.11 -10.82
C GLY A 36 -10.27 1.72 -9.58
N ARG A 37 -11.46 2.29 -9.41
CA ARG A 37 -12.30 2.05 -8.23
C ARG A 37 -12.70 0.59 -8.08
N ASN A 38 -13.01 0.18 -6.86
CA ASN A 38 -13.58 -1.13 -6.61
C ASN A 38 -14.96 -1.24 -7.28
N GLY A 39 -15.20 -2.38 -7.95
CA GLY A 39 -16.42 -2.60 -8.75
C GLY A 39 -16.42 -1.93 -10.13
N ALA A 40 -15.33 -1.27 -10.56
CA ALA A 40 -15.24 -0.64 -11.88
C ALA A 40 -15.12 -1.65 -13.04
N GLY A 41 -14.93 -2.96 -12.77
CA GLY A 41 -14.79 -3.97 -13.82
C GLY A 41 -13.36 -4.41 -14.12
N LYS A 42 -12.39 -4.09 -13.25
CA LYS A 42 -10.97 -4.45 -13.43
C LYS A 42 -10.76 -5.96 -13.60
N SER A 43 -11.28 -6.76 -12.66
CA SER A 43 -11.17 -8.23 -12.72
C SER A 43 -11.91 -8.83 -13.92
N SER A 44 -13.09 -8.27 -14.31
CA SER A 44 -13.79 -8.68 -15.54
C SER A 44 -12.96 -8.39 -16.78
N LEU A 45 -12.26 -7.25 -16.83
CA LEU A 45 -11.34 -6.94 -17.92
C LEU A 45 -10.19 -7.95 -18.00
N LEU A 46 -9.57 -8.32 -16.87
CA LEU A 46 -8.56 -9.39 -16.85
C LEU A 46 -9.12 -10.73 -17.34
N LYS A 47 -10.32 -11.10 -16.89
CA LYS A 47 -10.98 -12.34 -17.32
C LYS A 47 -11.32 -12.34 -18.81
N ILE A 48 -11.71 -11.19 -19.37
CA ILE A 48 -11.90 -11.03 -20.83
C ILE A 48 -10.60 -11.29 -21.56
N VAL A 49 -9.49 -10.69 -21.10
CA VAL A 49 -8.15 -10.90 -21.68
C VAL A 49 -7.71 -12.36 -21.56
N ALA A 50 -8.04 -13.02 -20.45
CA ALA A 50 -7.78 -14.44 -20.22
C ALA A 50 -8.67 -15.39 -21.06
N GLY A 51 -9.70 -14.85 -21.72
CA GLY A 51 -10.69 -15.65 -22.46
C GLY A 51 -11.68 -16.41 -21.58
N LEU A 52 -11.74 -16.10 -20.28
CA LEU A 52 -12.65 -16.69 -19.29
C LEU A 52 -14.03 -16.03 -19.30
N GLU A 53 -14.12 -14.79 -19.75
CA GLU A 53 -15.34 -14.00 -19.86
C GLU A 53 -15.40 -13.36 -21.26
N LYS A 54 -16.60 -13.20 -21.82
CA LYS A 54 -16.76 -12.54 -23.12
C LYS A 54 -17.36 -11.16 -22.91
N PRO A 55 -16.86 -10.13 -23.61
CA PRO A 55 -17.53 -8.83 -23.61
C PRO A 55 -18.88 -8.94 -24.35
N ASP A 56 -19.81 -8.03 -24.06
CA ASP A 56 -21.11 -7.94 -24.75
C ASP A 56 -20.91 -7.53 -26.20
N ASP A 57 -19.92 -6.64 -26.47
CA ASP A 57 -19.49 -6.21 -27.79
C ASP A 57 -18.00 -5.84 -27.75
N GLY A 58 -17.37 -5.79 -28.92
CA GLY A 58 -15.95 -5.47 -29.08
C GLY A 58 -15.11 -6.65 -29.56
N LEU A 59 -13.83 -6.38 -29.81
CA LEU A 59 -12.92 -7.35 -30.40
C LEU A 59 -11.64 -7.47 -29.60
N LEU A 60 -11.36 -8.68 -29.11
CA LEU A 60 -10.06 -9.06 -28.54
C LEU A 60 -9.23 -9.76 -29.64
N GLN A 61 -8.10 -9.17 -29.97
CA GLN A 61 -7.12 -9.72 -30.90
C GLN A 61 -5.91 -10.19 -30.13
N LEU A 62 -5.52 -11.44 -30.32
CA LEU A 62 -4.36 -12.07 -29.70
C LEU A 62 -3.37 -12.51 -30.78
N THR A 63 -2.07 -12.40 -30.50
CA THR A 63 -1.03 -13.00 -31.36
C THR A 63 -1.23 -14.52 -31.37
N GLN A 64 -1.09 -15.14 -32.53
CA GLN A 64 -1.27 -16.58 -32.68
C GLN A 64 -0.26 -17.35 -31.80
N GLY A 65 -0.75 -18.35 -31.06
CA GLY A 65 0.07 -19.18 -30.18
C GLY A 65 0.46 -18.55 -28.85
N LEU A 66 -0.12 -17.38 -28.51
CA LEU A 66 0.15 -16.69 -27.25
C LEU A 66 -0.38 -17.50 -26.05
N ARG A 67 0.50 -17.79 -25.10
CA ARG A 67 0.15 -18.46 -23.84
C ARG A 67 -0.14 -17.42 -22.78
N ILE A 68 -1.40 -17.36 -22.32
CA ILE A 68 -1.87 -16.44 -21.28
C ILE A 68 -2.18 -17.25 -20.03
N CYS A 69 -1.62 -16.86 -18.88
CA CYS A 69 -1.98 -17.43 -17.59
C CYS A 69 -2.60 -16.36 -16.69
N TYR A 70 -3.70 -16.71 -16.04
CA TYR A 70 -4.43 -15.85 -15.11
C TYR A 70 -4.32 -16.38 -13.68
N VAL A 71 -3.90 -15.53 -12.77
CA VAL A 71 -3.85 -15.79 -11.33
C VAL A 71 -4.95 -14.98 -10.68
N PRO A 72 -6.01 -15.63 -10.13
CA PRO A 72 -7.12 -14.94 -9.49
C PRO A 72 -6.73 -14.38 -8.12
N GLN A 73 -7.51 -13.42 -7.64
CA GLN A 73 -7.34 -12.78 -6.33
C GLN A 73 -7.36 -13.82 -5.19
N GLU A 74 -8.32 -14.76 -5.24
CA GLU A 74 -8.43 -15.88 -4.30
C GLU A 74 -8.37 -17.20 -5.08
N PRO A 75 -7.22 -17.87 -5.10
CA PRO A 75 -7.09 -19.16 -5.74
C PRO A 75 -7.84 -20.24 -4.94
N LEU A 76 -8.71 -20.97 -5.61
CA LEU A 76 -9.46 -22.08 -5.03
C LEU A 76 -8.73 -23.38 -5.37
N PHE A 77 -8.23 -24.08 -4.36
CA PHE A 77 -7.54 -25.33 -4.48
C PHE A 77 -8.23 -26.42 -3.66
N ASP A 78 -8.08 -27.67 -4.07
CA ASP A 78 -8.42 -28.81 -3.22
C ASP A 78 -7.47 -28.83 -2.00
N ALA A 79 -8.04 -28.73 -0.81
CA ALA A 79 -7.29 -28.72 0.45
C ALA A 79 -6.51 -30.04 0.69
N ALA A 80 -6.94 -31.14 0.09
CA ALA A 80 -6.31 -32.47 0.23
C ALA A 80 -5.13 -32.67 -0.75
N ALA A 81 -5.07 -31.89 -1.84
CA ALA A 81 -4.01 -32.00 -2.85
C ALA A 81 -2.65 -31.52 -2.32
N SER A 82 -1.58 -32.11 -2.85
CA SER A 82 -0.21 -31.63 -2.60
C SER A 82 0.09 -30.37 -3.41
N VAL A 83 1.06 -29.59 -2.96
CA VAL A 83 1.56 -28.44 -3.71
C VAL A 83 2.08 -28.86 -5.09
N PHE A 84 2.76 -30.01 -5.16
CA PHE A 84 3.26 -30.56 -6.41
C PHE A 84 2.10 -30.87 -7.39
N ASP A 85 1.03 -31.49 -6.92
CA ASP A 85 -0.14 -31.80 -7.76
C ASP A 85 -0.75 -30.53 -8.34
N ILE A 86 -1.00 -29.52 -7.51
CA ILE A 86 -1.59 -28.25 -7.96
C ILE A 86 -0.69 -27.54 -8.98
N VAL A 87 0.62 -27.45 -8.72
CA VAL A 87 1.54 -26.83 -9.67
C VAL A 87 1.63 -27.60 -10.97
N SER A 88 1.56 -28.95 -10.91
CA SER A 88 1.56 -29.82 -12.11
C SER A 88 0.35 -29.60 -13.02
N GLU A 89 -0.78 -29.09 -12.51
CA GLU A 89 -1.93 -28.71 -13.33
C GLU A 89 -1.60 -27.58 -14.33
N GLY A 90 -0.63 -26.72 -14.03
CA GLY A 90 -0.15 -25.69 -14.96
C GLY A 90 0.51 -26.28 -16.23
N VAL A 91 0.89 -27.54 -16.20
CA VAL A 91 1.43 -28.32 -17.34
C VAL A 91 0.55 -29.52 -17.68
N ALA A 92 -0.75 -29.46 -17.37
CA ALA A 92 -1.71 -30.57 -17.59
C ALA A 92 -1.71 -31.07 -19.04
N GLU A 93 -1.58 -30.17 -20.03
CA GLU A 93 -1.49 -30.56 -21.44
C GLU A 93 -0.24 -31.40 -21.72
N ALA A 94 0.93 -30.97 -21.25
CA ALA A 94 2.18 -31.70 -21.40
C ALA A 94 2.10 -33.10 -20.74
N LYS A 95 1.51 -33.15 -19.53
CA LYS A 95 1.28 -34.39 -18.79
C LYS A 95 0.34 -35.33 -19.53
N SER A 96 -0.78 -34.82 -20.06
CA SER A 96 -1.77 -35.63 -20.78
C SER A 96 -1.22 -36.18 -22.12
N VAL A 97 -0.49 -35.37 -22.87
CA VAL A 97 0.10 -35.76 -24.15
C VAL A 97 1.19 -36.84 -23.94
N ARG A 98 2.01 -36.71 -22.89
CA ARG A 98 3.00 -37.71 -22.53
C ARG A 98 2.35 -39.03 -22.11
N SER A 99 1.30 -38.98 -21.24
CA SER A 99 0.56 -40.18 -20.83
C SER A 99 -0.09 -40.88 -22.00
N ALA A 100 -0.73 -40.15 -22.92
CA ALA A 100 -1.32 -40.70 -24.14
C ALA A 100 -0.30 -41.35 -25.06
N TYR A 101 0.92 -40.82 -25.13
CA TYR A 101 2.03 -41.42 -25.90
C TYR A 101 2.53 -42.71 -25.24
N GLU A 102 2.72 -42.72 -23.91
CA GLU A 102 3.20 -43.88 -23.16
C GLU A 102 2.16 -45.03 -23.13
N GLU A 103 0.87 -44.73 -23.11
CA GLU A 103 -0.23 -45.70 -23.09
C GLU A 103 -0.43 -46.42 -24.44
N HIS A 104 0.12 -45.90 -25.55
CA HIS A 104 0.00 -46.46 -26.90
C HIS A 104 -1.42 -46.82 -27.28
N ALA A 105 -2.41 -45.94 -26.97
CA ALA A 105 -3.82 -46.21 -27.18
C ALA A 105 -4.09 -46.54 -28.67
N PRO A 106 -4.86 -47.60 -29.00
CA PRO A 106 -5.14 -47.96 -30.37
C PRO A 106 -5.89 -46.86 -31.12
N GLY A 107 -5.36 -46.46 -32.28
CA GLY A 107 -5.93 -45.41 -33.13
C GLY A 107 -5.36 -44.01 -32.92
N VAL A 108 -4.34 -43.83 -32.07
CA VAL A 108 -3.66 -42.57 -31.84
C VAL A 108 -2.45 -42.42 -32.77
N ASP A 109 -2.30 -41.26 -33.39
CA ASP A 109 -1.14 -40.91 -34.21
C ASP A 109 0.05 -40.57 -33.30
N LEU A 110 0.98 -41.53 -33.17
CA LEU A 110 2.17 -41.43 -32.34
C LEU A 110 3.14 -40.34 -32.83
N ASP A 111 3.24 -40.12 -34.15
CA ASP A 111 4.13 -39.11 -34.72
C ASP A 111 3.61 -37.70 -34.40
N ALA A 112 2.30 -37.52 -34.48
CA ALA A 112 1.66 -36.25 -34.06
C ALA A 112 1.81 -35.99 -32.56
N LEU A 113 1.68 -37.04 -31.72
CA LEU A 113 1.92 -36.91 -30.27
C LEU A 113 3.38 -36.59 -29.95
N GLN A 114 4.33 -37.25 -30.62
CA GLN A 114 5.76 -36.99 -30.43
C GLN A 114 6.10 -35.52 -30.76
N THR A 115 5.62 -35.04 -31.91
CA THR A 115 5.79 -33.63 -32.29
C THR A 115 5.23 -32.67 -31.22
N ARG A 116 4.07 -33.02 -30.63
CA ARG A 116 3.44 -32.21 -29.58
C ARG A 116 4.19 -32.30 -28.25
N ILE A 117 4.75 -33.48 -27.90
CA ILE A 117 5.61 -33.66 -26.72
C ILE A 117 6.85 -32.77 -26.83
N GLU A 118 7.50 -32.75 -27.98
CA GLU A 118 8.69 -31.92 -28.23
C GLU A 118 8.33 -30.42 -28.18
N ALA A 119 7.22 -30.02 -28.77
CA ALA A 119 6.76 -28.63 -28.76
C ALA A 119 6.39 -28.10 -27.34
N LEU A 120 5.90 -28.99 -26.45
CA LEU A 120 5.52 -28.68 -25.08
C LEU A 120 6.63 -28.95 -24.07
N ASP A 121 7.78 -29.50 -24.50
CA ASP A 121 8.83 -30.04 -23.61
C ASP A 121 8.25 -30.98 -22.54
N ALA A 122 7.36 -31.88 -23.00
CA ALA A 122 6.57 -32.70 -22.10
C ALA A 122 7.36 -33.83 -21.46
N TRP A 123 8.56 -34.18 -21.97
CA TRP A 123 9.44 -35.16 -21.34
C TRP A 123 9.96 -34.70 -19.98
N ASN A 124 10.12 -33.38 -19.80
CA ASN A 124 10.74 -32.77 -18.62
C ASN A 124 9.74 -32.07 -17.71
N TRP A 125 8.44 -32.40 -17.81
CA TRP A 125 7.42 -31.63 -17.05
C TRP A 125 7.61 -31.74 -15.54
N GLU A 126 7.99 -32.91 -14.98
CA GLU A 126 8.28 -33.07 -13.55
C GLU A 126 9.43 -32.17 -13.11
N GLN A 127 10.54 -32.22 -13.88
CA GLN A 127 11.71 -31.36 -13.57
C GLN A 127 11.39 -29.88 -13.63
N ARG A 128 10.49 -29.46 -14.53
CA ARG A 128 10.01 -28.06 -14.60
C ARG A 128 9.22 -27.71 -13.37
N VAL A 129 8.33 -28.58 -12.89
CA VAL A 129 7.58 -28.40 -11.65
C VAL A 129 8.55 -28.27 -10.48
N ASP A 130 9.48 -29.19 -10.29
CA ASP A 130 10.47 -29.18 -9.22
C ASP A 130 11.33 -27.91 -9.28
N THR A 131 11.80 -27.50 -10.45
CA THR A 131 12.57 -26.27 -10.63
C THR A 131 11.76 -25.05 -10.21
N THR A 132 10.48 -24.98 -10.60
CA THR A 132 9.58 -23.89 -10.25
C THR A 132 9.32 -23.85 -8.74
N LEU A 133 9.08 -25.01 -8.13
CA LEU A 133 8.91 -25.12 -6.67
C LEU A 133 10.15 -24.64 -5.92
N HIS A 134 11.34 -25.05 -6.37
CA HIS A 134 12.61 -24.58 -5.80
C HIS A 134 12.81 -23.08 -5.92
N GLN A 135 12.53 -22.50 -7.10
CA GLN A 135 12.65 -21.05 -7.33
C GLN A 135 11.70 -20.24 -6.44
N LEU A 136 10.53 -20.80 -6.14
CA LEU A 136 9.50 -20.13 -5.34
C LEU A 136 9.56 -20.52 -3.85
N HIS A 137 10.57 -21.30 -3.44
CA HIS A 137 10.77 -21.81 -2.09
C HIS A 137 9.52 -22.53 -1.54
N LEU A 138 8.92 -23.38 -2.36
CA LEU A 138 7.75 -24.19 -2.04
C LEU A 138 8.14 -25.63 -1.79
N ASP A 139 7.56 -26.23 -0.75
CA ASP A 139 7.68 -27.66 -0.46
C ASP A 139 6.55 -28.40 -1.19
N GLY A 140 6.90 -29.22 -2.19
CA GLY A 140 5.95 -29.91 -3.04
C GLY A 140 5.10 -30.97 -2.32
N GLU A 141 5.59 -31.54 -1.22
CA GLU A 141 4.90 -32.61 -0.48
C GLU A 141 3.82 -32.08 0.48
N ARG A 142 3.87 -30.79 0.84
CA ARG A 142 2.89 -30.20 1.75
C ARG A 142 1.50 -30.16 1.14
N ARG A 143 0.48 -30.35 1.98
CA ARG A 143 -0.91 -30.20 1.60
C ARG A 143 -1.32 -28.73 1.55
N VAL A 144 -2.05 -28.37 0.51
CA VAL A 144 -2.48 -26.98 0.29
C VAL A 144 -3.42 -26.47 1.41
N GLY A 145 -4.19 -27.37 2.03
CA GLY A 145 -5.05 -27.03 3.17
C GLY A 145 -4.30 -26.49 4.40
N GLU A 146 -3.02 -26.86 4.56
CA GLU A 146 -2.15 -26.44 5.68
C GLU A 146 -1.42 -25.11 5.44
N LEU A 147 -1.56 -24.56 4.23
CA LEU A 147 -0.83 -23.37 3.81
C LEU A 147 -1.56 -22.08 4.24
N SER A 148 -0.77 -21.06 4.59
CA SER A 148 -1.30 -19.70 4.76
C SER A 148 -1.81 -19.12 3.44
N GLY A 149 -2.66 -18.09 3.50
CA GLY A 149 -3.17 -17.40 2.31
C GLY A 149 -2.05 -16.91 1.36
N GLY A 150 -0.98 -16.35 1.90
CA GLY A 150 0.18 -15.91 1.12
C GLY A 150 0.92 -17.09 0.44
N MET A 151 1.05 -18.22 1.13
CA MET A 151 1.63 -19.43 0.53
C MET A 151 0.74 -19.99 -0.59
N LYS A 152 -0.60 -19.98 -0.43
CA LYS A 152 -1.53 -20.37 -1.50
C LYS A 152 -1.39 -19.50 -2.74
N LYS A 153 -1.18 -18.19 -2.57
CA LYS A 153 -0.89 -17.28 -3.69
C LYS A 153 0.43 -17.61 -4.38
N ARG A 154 1.48 -17.96 -3.63
CA ARG A 154 2.74 -18.45 -4.22
C ARG A 154 2.53 -19.75 -5.03
N VAL A 155 1.69 -20.67 -4.55
CA VAL A 155 1.35 -21.89 -5.29
C VAL A 155 0.59 -21.55 -6.58
N ALA A 156 -0.38 -20.63 -6.56
CA ALA A 156 -1.07 -20.18 -7.77
C ALA A 156 -0.11 -19.54 -8.79
N LEU A 157 0.85 -18.75 -8.30
CA LEU A 157 1.87 -18.16 -9.14
C LEU A 157 2.80 -19.23 -9.72
N ALA A 158 3.18 -20.25 -8.93
CA ALA A 158 3.96 -21.40 -9.39
C ALA A 158 3.23 -22.15 -10.51
N GLN A 159 1.94 -22.43 -10.31
CA GLN A 159 1.08 -23.08 -11.30
C GLN A 159 1.02 -22.29 -12.63
N ALA A 160 0.96 -20.95 -12.55
CA ALA A 160 0.98 -20.11 -13.73
C ALA A 160 2.36 -20.07 -14.42
N LEU A 161 3.45 -19.96 -13.63
CA LEU A 161 4.81 -19.81 -14.16
C LEU A 161 5.37 -21.11 -14.76
N VAL A 162 5.00 -22.29 -14.23
CA VAL A 162 5.44 -23.58 -14.77
C VAL A 162 4.99 -23.78 -16.21
N ALA A 163 3.89 -23.13 -16.63
CA ALA A 163 3.40 -23.12 -18.01
C ALA A 163 4.28 -22.29 -18.96
N VAL A 164 5.24 -21.52 -18.45
CA VAL A 164 6.08 -20.57 -19.20
C VAL A 164 5.19 -19.64 -20.06
N PRO A 165 4.38 -18.79 -19.42
CA PRO A 165 3.45 -17.94 -20.15
C PRO A 165 4.16 -16.79 -20.87
N ASP A 166 3.60 -16.36 -22.03
CA ASP A 166 4.01 -15.15 -22.71
C ASP A 166 3.37 -13.92 -22.09
N VAL A 167 2.17 -14.09 -21.52
CA VAL A 167 1.43 -13.05 -20.77
C VAL A 167 0.96 -13.61 -19.43
N LEU A 168 1.30 -12.89 -18.37
CA LEU A 168 0.88 -13.19 -17.00
C LEU A 168 -0.12 -12.14 -16.53
N LEU A 169 -1.32 -12.60 -16.17
CA LEU A 169 -2.39 -11.76 -15.64
C LEU A 169 -2.53 -12.00 -14.14
N LEU A 170 -2.39 -10.96 -13.33
CA LEU A 170 -2.40 -11.04 -11.88
C LEU A 170 -3.52 -10.16 -11.30
N ASP A 171 -4.43 -10.76 -10.54
CA ASP A 171 -5.52 -10.06 -9.87
C ASP A 171 -5.22 -9.92 -8.37
N GLU A 172 -4.91 -8.71 -7.90
CA GLU A 172 -4.53 -8.35 -6.52
C GLU A 172 -3.48 -9.31 -5.91
N PRO A 173 -2.32 -9.49 -6.55
CA PRO A 173 -1.32 -10.45 -6.08
C PRO A 173 -0.68 -10.05 -4.75
N THR A 174 -0.69 -8.77 -4.39
CA THR A 174 -0.06 -8.23 -3.17
C THR A 174 -0.92 -8.38 -1.92
N ASN A 175 -2.26 -8.55 -2.04
CA ASN A 175 -3.15 -8.69 -0.88
C ASN A 175 -2.75 -9.86 0.01
N HIS A 176 -2.72 -9.63 1.33
CA HIS A 176 -2.35 -10.60 2.37
C HIS A 176 -0.91 -11.12 2.31
N LEU A 177 -0.05 -10.57 1.45
CA LEU A 177 1.38 -10.85 1.45
C LEU A 177 2.09 -9.95 2.47
N ASP A 178 3.10 -10.51 3.15
CA ASP A 178 4.00 -9.71 3.97
C ASP A 178 5.04 -8.97 3.10
N LEU A 179 5.71 -7.98 3.70
CA LEU A 179 6.65 -7.10 3.01
C LEU A 179 7.77 -7.84 2.28
N ASP A 180 8.28 -8.93 2.87
CA ASP A 180 9.33 -9.75 2.26
C ASP A 180 8.80 -10.51 1.04
N SER A 181 7.56 -11.01 1.13
CA SER A 181 6.89 -11.67 0.00
C SER A 181 6.55 -10.69 -1.12
N ILE A 182 6.19 -9.45 -0.80
CA ILE A 182 5.97 -8.38 -1.78
C ILE A 182 7.28 -8.03 -2.48
N ALA A 183 8.37 -7.84 -1.74
CA ALA A 183 9.69 -7.54 -2.31
C ALA A 183 10.18 -8.66 -3.22
N TRP A 184 9.99 -9.92 -2.81
CA TRP A 184 10.29 -11.08 -3.63
C TRP A 184 9.45 -11.10 -4.93
N LEU A 185 8.14 -10.80 -4.86
CA LEU A 185 7.27 -10.74 -6.03
C LEU A 185 7.67 -9.64 -7.00
N GLU A 186 8.09 -8.46 -6.49
CA GLU A 186 8.63 -7.37 -7.31
C GLU A 186 9.86 -7.83 -8.11
N GLU A 187 10.81 -8.51 -7.45
CA GLU A 187 12.03 -9.00 -8.10
C GLU A 187 11.71 -10.03 -9.18
N LEU A 188 10.81 -10.97 -8.88
CA LEU A 188 10.35 -11.99 -9.83
C LEU A 188 9.72 -11.37 -11.07
N LEU A 189 8.79 -10.40 -10.91
CA LEU A 189 8.11 -9.74 -12.03
C LEU A 189 9.04 -8.82 -12.83
N ARG A 190 10.04 -8.22 -12.20
CA ARG A 190 11.08 -7.47 -12.93
C ARG A 190 11.95 -8.38 -13.80
N GLY A 191 12.25 -9.59 -13.32
CA GLY A 191 13.01 -10.60 -14.04
C GLY A 191 12.20 -11.38 -15.08
N PHE A 192 10.87 -11.28 -15.07
CA PHE A 192 10.00 -11.97 -15.99
C PHE A 192 10.15 -11.45 -17.42
N LYS A 193 10.38 -12.37 -18.37
CA LYS A 193 10.66 -12.01 -19.78
C LYS A 193 9.40 -11.75 -20.60
N GLY A 194 8.26 -12.30 -20.20
CA GLY A 194 6.97 -12.07 -20.85
C GLY A 194 6.35 -10.73 -20.47
N SER A 195 5.13 -10.48 -20.94
CA SER A 195 4.34 -9.31 -20.58
C SER A 195 3.52 -9.60 -19.34
N VAL A 196 3.30 -8.58 -18.53
CA VAL A 196 2.50 -8.68 -17.30
C VAL A 196 1.37 -7.67 -17.36
N MET A 197 0.16 -8.08 -17.00
CA MET A 197 -0.93 -7.16 -16.69
C MET A 197 -1.41 -7.48 -15.28
N LEU A 198 -1.39 -6.48 -14.41
CA LEU A 198 -1.68 -6.69 -12.99
C LEU A 198 -2.65 -5.64 -12.45
N ILE A 199 -3.54 -6.07 -11.56
CA ILE A 199 -4.36 -5.22 -10.73
C ILE A 199 -3.73 -5.19 -9.35
N THR A 200 -3.47 -4.03 -8.80
CA THR A 200 -3.13 -3.87 -7.38
C THR A 200 -3.40 -2.46 -6.92
N HIS A 201 -3.63 -2.31 -5.63
CA HIS A 201 -3.77 -1.02 -4.94
C HIS A 201 -2.48 -0.63 -4.19
N ASP A 202 -1.44 -1.47 -4.20
CA ASP A 202 -0.11 -1.16 -3.65
C ASP A 202 0.64 -0.20 -4.59
N ARG A 203 0.66 1.07 -4.20
CA ARG A 203 1.27 2.15 -4.98
C ARG A 203 2.79 2.00 -5.12
N ALA A 204 3.48 1.55 -4.06
CA ALA A 204 4.91 1.31 -4.07
C ALA A 204 5.28 0.14 -4.99
N PHE A 205 4.45 -0.91 -5.00
CA PHE A 205 4.61 -2.04 -5.92
C PHE A 205 4.46 -1.62 -7.38
N LEU A 206 3.43 -0.80 -7.69
CA LEU A 206 3.23 -0.25 -9.04
C LEU A 206 4.40 0.63 -9.48
N ASP A 207 4.96 1.44 -8.57
CA ASP A 207 6.15 2.26 -8.86
C ASP A 207 7.37 1.41 -9.21
N ASN A 208 7.52 0.26 -8.55
CA ASN A 208 8.66 -0.62 -8.70
C ASN A 208 8.55 -1.55 -9.91
N VAL A 209 7.34 -1.92 -10.33
CA VAL A 209 7.10 -2.98 -11.33
C VAL A 209 6.53 -2.43 -12.64
N ALA A 210 5.55 -1.52 -12.59
CA ALA A 210 4.83 -1.07 -13.77
C ALA A 210 5.67 -0.18 -14.69
N THR A 211 5.53 -0.40 -15.99
CA THR A 211 6.12 0.45 -17.04
C THR A 211 5.09 1.39 -17.67
N ARG A 212 3.81 1.06 -17.50
CA ARG A 212 2.68 1.86 -17.93
C ARG A 212 1.49 1.59 -17.01
N ILE A 213 0.69 2.60 -16.75
CA ILE A 213 -0.55 2.51 -15.99
C ILE A 213 -1.74 2.71 -16.92
N ILE A 214 -2.77 1.90 -16.77
CA ILE A 214 -4.09 2.15 -17.33
C ILE A 214 -5.11 2.32 -16.21
N GLU A 215 -5.91 3.35 -16.33
CA GLU A 215 -6.99 3.66 -15.40
C GLU A 215 -8.32 3.29 -16.03
N LEU A 216 -9.10 2.45 -15.35
CA LEU A 216 -10.48 2.16 -15.68
C LEU A 216 -11.40 3.01 -14.81
N ASP A 217 -11.97 4.05 -15.39
CA ASP A 217 -12.95 4.93 -14.73
C ASP A 217 -14.25 4.98 -15.53
N ARG A 218 -15.34 4.55 -14.90
CA ARG A 218 -16.72 4.59 -15.45
C ARG A 218 -16.83 3.98 -16.86
N GLY A 219 -16.17 2.84 -17.05
CA GLY A 219 -16.18 2.08 -18.29
C GLY A 219 -15.17 2.55 -19.35
N ILE A 220 -14.48 3.67 -19.11
CA ILE A 220 -13.50 4.24 -20.05
C ILE A 220 -12.09 3.91 -19.58
N ILE A 221 -11.23 3.48 -20.50
CA ILE A 221 -9.82 3.22 -20.23
C ILE A 221 -9.00 4.45 -20.66
N ARG A 222 -8.15 4.93 -19.73
CA ARG A 222 -7.13 5.95 -20.00
C ARG A 222 -5.75 5.37 -19.76
N SER A 223 -4.79 5.70 -20.61
CA SER A 223 -3.43 5.18 -20.55
C SER A 223 -2.44 6.27 -20.19
N TYR A 224 -1.56 5.97 -19.24
CA TYR A 224 -0.53 6.87 -18.73
C TYR A 224 0.82 6.17 -18.83
N PRO A 225 1.79 6.73 -19.59
CA PRO A 225 3.14 6.17 -19.68
C PRO A 225 3.90 6.37 -18.37
N GLY A 226 4.71 5.39 -18.00
CA GLY A 226 5.52 5.42 -16.79
C GLY A 226 4.92 4.63 -15.63
N ASN A 227 5.49 4.81 -14.45
CA ASN A 227 5.10 4.16 -13.20
C ASN A 227 3.96 4.93 -12.49
N PHE A 228 3.63 4.52 -11.26
CA PHE A 228 2.54 5.13 -10.51
C PHE A 228 2.79 6.60 -10.17
N SER A 229 4.00 6.97 -9.78
CA SER A 229 4.36 8.38 -9.50
C SER A 229 4.21 9.28 -10.74
N ALA A 230 4.53 8.77 -11.94
CA ALA A 230 4.29 9.49 -13.19
C ALA A 230 2.79 9.64 -13.49
N TYR A 231 2.00 8.61 -13.19
CA TYR A 231 0.54 8.66 -13.27
C TYR A 231 -0.04 9.73 -12.34
N GLU A 232 0.34 9.75 -11.04
CA GLU A 232 -0.13 10.74 -10.06
C GLU A 232 0.07 12.17 -10.58
N LYS A 233 1.29 12.48 -11.02
CA LYS A 233 1.61 13.79 -11.56
C LYS A 233 0.77 14.15 -12.79
N SER A 234 0.62 13.19 -13.71
CA SER A 234 -0.19 13.41 -14.92
C SER A 234 -1.67 13.61 -14.59
N LYS A 235 -2.16 12.91 -13.55
CA LYS A 235 -3.54 13.02 -13.08
C LYS A 235 -3.80 14.37 -12.40
N GLU A 236 -2.87 14.86 -11.57
CA GLU A 236 -2.94 16.18 -10.96
C GLU A 236 -2.99 17.28 -12.02
N ASP A 237 -2.09 17.22 -13.00
CA ASP A 237 -2.06 18.19 -14.13
C ASP A 237 -3.37 18.15 -14.92
N GLN A 238 -3.92 16.96 -15.18
CA GLN A 238 -5.20 16.79 -15.86
C GLN A 238 -6.36 17.37 -15.04
N LEU A 239 -6.45 17.05 -13.75
CA LEU A 239 -7.50 17.58 -12.87
C LEU A 239 -7.44 19.09 -12.74
N ALA A 240 -6.25 19.68 -12.64
CA ALA A 240 -6.06 21.12 -12.63
C ALA A 240 -6.52 21.76 -13.95
N ALA A 241 -6.19 21.16 -15.10
CA ALA A 241 -6.65 21.62 -16.41
C ALA A 241 -8.18 21.50 -16.57
N GLU A 242 -8.77 20.39 -16.12
CA GLU A 242 -10.23 20.18 -16.15
C GLU A 242 -10.95 21.17 -15.24
N ALA A 243 -10.42 21.46 -14.04
CA ALA A 243 -10.96 22.46 -13.12
C ALA A 243 -10.95 23.86 -13.74
N GLN A 244 -9.85 24.24 -14.41
CA GLN A 244 -9.77 25.52 -15.10
C GLN A 244 -10.75 25.61 -16.30
N ALA A 245 -10.84 24.53 -17.08
CA ALA A 245 -11.78 24.46 -18.21
C ALA A 245 -13.23 24.54 -17.73
N SER A 246 -13.56 23.85 -16.62
CA SER A 246 -14.86 23.86 -15.96
C SER A 246 -15.21 25.26 -15.44
N ALA A 247 -14.28 25.91 -14.74
CA ALA A 247 -14.50 27.28 -14.25
C ALA A 247 -14.73 28.30 -15.39
N ARG A 248 -14.00 28.15 -16.51
CA ARG A 248 -14.20 28.97 -17.71
C ARG A 248 -15.58 28.74 -18.34
N ALA A 249 -16.00 27.47 -18.46
CA ALA A 249 -17.30 27.12 -19.02
C ALA A 249 -18.46 27.56 -18.12
N ASP A 250 -18.33 27.46 -16.79
CA ASP A 250 -19.33 27.94 -15.83
C ASP A 250 -19.44 29.46 -15.85
N LYS A 251 -18.31 30.17 -15.97
CA LYS A 251 -18.31 31.61 -16.16
C LYS A 251 -19.01 32.03 -17.47
N LEU A 252 -18.77 31.31 -18.57
CA LEU A 252 -19.43 31.53 -19.83
C LEU A 252 -20.92 31.26 -19.76
N LEU A 253 -21.33 30.14 -19.11
CA LEU A 253 -22.72 29.78 -18.88
C LEU A 253 -23.44 30.88 -18.08
N ALA A 254 -22.84 31.35 -16.97
CA ALA A 254 -23.38 32.43 -16.16
C ALA A 254 -23.57 33.73 -16.95
N GLN A 255 -22.62 34.08 -17.81
CA GLN A 255 -22.73 35.24 -18.68
C GLN A 255 -23.87 35.11 -19.71
N GLU A 256 -24.03 33.95 -20.34
CA GLU A 256 -25.12 33.72 -21.29
C GLU A 256 -26.49 33.63 -20.57
N GLU A 257 -26.57 33.12 -19.35
CA GLU A 257 -27.80 33.13 -18.53
C GLU A 257 -28.23 34.56 -18.13
N VAL A 258 -27.28 35.41 -17.71
CA VAL A 258 -27.54 36.81 -17.38
C VAL A 258 -28.03 37.56 -18.66
N TRP A 259 -27.44 37.28 -19.80
CA TRP A 259 -27.82 37.89 -21.05
C TRP A 259 -29.26 37.52 -21.46
N ILE A 260 -29.67 36.24 -21.34
CA ILE A 260 -31.04 35.80 -21.61
C ILE A 260 -32.05 36.43 -20.66
N ARG A 261 -31.73 36.56 -19.36
CA ARG A 261 -32.61 37.20 -18.36
C ARG A 261 -32.83 38.70 -18.60
N LYS A 262 -31.88 39.39 -19.23
CA LYS A 262 -31.96 40.83 -19.54
C LYS A 262 -32.87 41.19 -20.72
N GLY A 263 -33.57 40.21 -21.33
CA GLY A 263 -34.61 40.41 -22.33
C GLY A 263 -34.06 40.94 -23.69
N VAL A 264 -34.32 40.20 -24.74
CA VAL A 264 -33.91 40.62 -26.09
C VAL A 264 -35.12 41.18 -26.83
N GLU A 265 -35.25 42.47 -26.84
CA GLU A 265 -36.28 43.13 -27.64
C GLU A 265 -35.90 43.34 -29.11
N ALA A 266 -34.70 43.01 -29.57
CA ALA A 266 -34.33 43.20 -31.00
C ALA A 266 -33.31 42.16 -31.51
N ARG A 267 -33.74 41.38 -32.50
CA ARG A 267 -33.03 40.52 -33.48
C ARG A 267 -33.16 39.01 -33.29
N ARG A 268 -34.22 38.46 -33.89
CA ARG A 268 -34.59 37.04 -33.87
C ARG A 268 -33.51 36.05 -34.37
N THR A 269 -32.70 36.37 -35.34
CA THR A 269 -31.78 35.40 -35.98
C THR A 269 -30.48 35.16 -35.24
N ARG A 270 -29.95 36.13 -34.49
CA ARG A 270 -28.76 35.95 -33.62
C ARG A 270 -29.08 35.31 -32.26
N SER A 271 -30.34 35.30 -31.87
CA SER A 271 -30.75 34.72 -30.58
C SER A 271 -30.84 33.18 -30.63
N VAL A 272 -31.19 32.60 -31.80
CA VAL A 272 -31.32 31.14 -31.95
C VAL A 272 -29.98 30.41 -31.75
N ALA A 273 -28.91 30.90 -32.36
CA ALA A 273 -27.58 30.30 -32.20
C ALA A 273 -27.04 30.41 -30.76
N ARG A 274 -27.40 31.47 -30.03
CA ARG A 274 -27.03 31.63 -28.60
C ARG A 274 -27.85 30.74 -27.69
N ILE A 275 -29.15 30.59 -27.96
CA ILE A 275 -30.01 29.66 -27.24
C ILE A 275 -29.51 28.21 -27.40
N GLN A 276 -29.21 27.82 -28.65
CA GLN A 276 -28.61 26.52 -28.93
C GLN A 276 -27.27 26.32 -28.19
N ARG A 277 -26.40 27.35 -28.17
CA ARG A 277 -25.15 27.30 -27.40
C ARG A 277 -25.39 27.15 -25.88
N LEU A 278 -26.38 27.83 -25.32
CA LEU A 278 -26.75 27.72 -23.92
C LEU A 278 -27.29 26.33 -23.59
N GLU A 279 -28.13 25.74 -24.47
CA GLU A 279 -28.62 24.37 -24.33
C GLU A 279 -27.47 23.36 -24.34
N VAL A 280 -26.52 23.52 -25.24
CA VAL A 280 -25.29 22.70 -25.30
C VAL A 280 -24.46 22.86 -24.01
N LEU A 281 -24.24 24.07 -23.52
CA LEU A 281 -23.50 24.33 -22.28
C LEU A 281 -24.21 23.74 -21.06
N ARG A 282 -25.55 23.83 -21.00
CA ARG A 282 -26.35 23.17 -19.94
C ARG A 282 -26.29 21.67 -20.02
N ALA A 283 -26.41 21.08 -21.20
CA ALA A 283 -26.28 19.65 -21.41
C ALA A 283 -24.86 19.18 -21.04
N GLN A 284 -23.83 19.91 -21.41
CA GLN A 284 -22.45 19.64 -21.00
C GLN A 284 -22.27 19.73 -19.47
N ARG A 285 -22.88 20.72 -18.81
CA ARG A 285 -22.84 20.82 -17.35
C ARG A 285 -23.57 19.66 -16.67
N GLN A 286 -24.75 19.25 -17.18
CA GLN A 286 -25.48 18.09 -16.67
C GLN A 286 -24.76 16.76 -16.95
N ALA A 287 -24.08 16.67 -18.10
CA ALA A 287 -23.27 15.50 -18.45
C ALA A 287 -21.94 15.45 -17.68
N ARG A 288 -21.49 16.56 -17.07
CA ARG A 288 -20.35 16.53 -16.14
C ARG A 288 -20.73 15.66 -14.96
N ARG A 289 -20.16 14.47 -14.97
CA ARG A 289 -20.19 13.61 -13.81
C ARG A 289 -19.34 14.29 -12.76
N GLU A 290 -19.97 14.73 -11.66
CA GLU A 290 -19.30 15.44 -10.58
C GLU A 290 -18.12 14.60 -10.09
N SER A 291 -16.91 15.15 -10.14
CA SER A 291 -15.79 14.65 -9.36
C SER A 291 -16.17 14.85 -7.91
N LEU A 292 -16.16 13.77 -7.13
CA LEU A 292 -16.34 13.84 -5.69
C LEU A 292 -15.26 14.77 -5.14
N GLY A 293 -15.67 15.91 -4.55
CA GLY A 293 -14.76 16.94 -4.08
C GLY A 293 -13.86 16.42 -2.95
N GLN A 294 -12.74 17.10 -2.73
CA GLN A 294 -11.94 16.93 -1.52
C GLN A 294 -12.78 17.31 -0.32
N VAL A 295 -12.93 16.37 0.61
CA VAL A 295 -13.76 16.55 1.80
C VAL A 295 -12.85 16.85 2.99
N ARG A 296 -13.12 17.92 3.72
CA ARG A 296 -12.51 18.16 5.03
C ARG A 296 -13.32 17.40 6.07
N LEU A 297 -12.77 16.27 6.51
CA LEU A 297 -13.37 15.46 7.55
C LEU A 297 -12.88 15.92 8.93
N GLU A 298 -13.83 16.20 9.84
CA GLU A 298 -13.56 16.29 11.25
C GLU A 298 -13.73 14.88 11.86
N VAL A 299 -12.78 14.46 12.67
CA VAL A 299 -12.78 13.13 13.30
C VAL A 299 -13.01 13.30 14.80
N ASP A 300 -13.87 12.46 15.38
CA ASP A 300 -14.08 12.47 16.83
C ASP A 300 -12.94 11.72 17.53
N THR A 301 -12.30 12.40 18.47
CA THR A 301 -11.21 11.84 19.28
C THR A 301 -11.64 11.44 20.68
N GLY A 302 -12.93 11.56 21.00
CA GLY A 302 -13.45 11.28 22.33
C GLY A 302 -12.82 12.14 23.43
N ALA A 303 -12.96 11.73 24.68
CA ALA A 303 -12.30 12.40 25.81
C ALA A 303 -10.78 12.12 25.76
N PRO A 304 -9.90 13.11 26.00
CA PRO A 304 -8.46 12.92 25.92
C PRO A 304 -7.99 11.87 26.94
N SER A 305 -7.24 10.87 26.46
CA SER A 305 -6.57 9.88 27.31
C SER A 305 -5.48 10.52 28.19
N GLY A 306 -4.91 9.77 29.14
CA GLY A 306 -3.68 10.16 29.84
C GLY A 306 -2.52 10.44 28.88
N LYS A 307 -1.44 11.07 29.34
CA LYS A 307 -0.25 11.32 28.51
C LYS A 307 0.41 10.03 28.00
N ILE A 308 0.42 8.98 28.82
CA ILE A 308 0.96 7.66 28.53
C ILE A 308 -0.22 6.77 28.17
N VAL A 309 -0.16 6.10 27.01
CA VAL A 309 -1.11 5.08 26.55
C VAL A 309 -0.69 3.71 27.05
N ALA A 310 0.59 3.36 26.88
CA ALA A 310 1.16 2.13 27.40
C ALA A 310 2.65 2.30 27.72
N GLU A 311 3.11 1.65 28.80
CA GLU A 311 4.52 1.52 29.15
C GLU A 311 4.85 0.04 29.36
N LEU A 312 5.75 -0.49 28.54
CA LEU A 312 6.20 -1.88 28.56
C LEU A 312 7.62 -1.93 29.11
N ARG A 313 7.88 -2.83 30.08
CA ARG A 313 9.21 -3.02 30.66
C ARG A 313 9.55 -4.51 30.69
N ASP A 314 10.58 -4.88 29.92
CA ASP A 314 11.13 -6.23 29.78
C ASP A 314 10.05 -7.28 29.46
N VAL A 315 9.07 -6.90 28.63
CA VAL A 315 7.90 -7.71 28.30
C VAL A 315 8.32 -8.89 27.42
N SER A 316 7.94 -10.09 27.87
CA SER A 316 8.16 -11.32 27.12
C SER A 316 6.88 -12.14 27.05
N MET A 317 6.68 -12.80 25.88
CA MET A 317 5.50 -13.64 25.64
C MET A 317 5.87 -14.92 24.89
N ARG A 318 5.36 -16.05 25.41
CA ARG A 318 5.57 -17.39 24.84
C ARG A 318 4.24 -18.12 24.69
N PHE A 319 4.14 -18.93 23.64
CA PHE A 319 3.09 -19.95 23.50
C PHE A 319 3.77 -21.30 23.29
N GLY A 320 3.77 -22.13 24.34
CA GLY A 320 4.54 -23.37 24.36
C GLY A 320 6.04 -23.10 24.21
N GLU A 321 6.66 -23.67 23.19
CA GLU A 321 8.09 -23.45 22.87
C GLU A 321 8.33 -22.19 21.99
N LYS A 322 7.28 -21.64 21.36
CA LYS A 322 7.40 -20.49 20.46
C LYS A 322 7.49 -19.19 21.25
N VAL A 323 8.63 -18.49 21.12
CA VAL A 323 8.83 -17.14 21.69
C VAL A 323 8.34 -16.12 20.66
N LEU A 324 7.33 -15.31 21.03
CA LEU A 324 6.78 -14.27 20.17
C LEU A 324 7.31 -12.88 20.51
N VAL A 325 7.56 -12.63 21.81
CA VAL A 325 8.13 -11.37 22.30
C VAL A 325 9.18 -11.68 23.35
N SER A 326 10.34 -11.05 23.30
CA SER A 326 11.46 -11.25 24.21
C SER A 326 12.04 -9.91 24.66
N GLY A 327 11.88 -9.58 25.96
CA GLY A 327 12.50 -8.42 26.60
C GLY A 327 12.14 -7.08 25.95
N PHE A 328 10.92 -6.92 25.46
CA PHE A 328 10.49 -5.71 24.76
C PHE A 328 10.23 -4.55 25.71
N ASN A 329 10.79 -3.39 25.39
CA ASN A 329 10.66 -2.14 26.13
C ASN A 329 10.16 -1.06 25.19
N ALA A 330 9.06 -0.37 25.54
CA ALA A 330 8.52 0.76 24.79
C ALA A 330 7.67 1.66 25.67
N THR A 331 7.57 2.94 25.32
CA THR A 331 6.66 3.89 25.97
C THR A 331 5.86 4.61 24.89
N ILE A 332 4.56 4.33 24.84
CA ILE A 332 3.65 4.88 23.83
C ILE A 332 2.89 6.03 24.45
N LEU A 333 2.94 7.18 23.82
CA LEU A 333 2.34 8.41 24.26
C LEU A 333 1.02 8.67 23.52
N ARG A 334 0.22 9.56 24.07
CA ARG A 334 -1.00 10.04 23.41
C ARG A 334 -0.64 10.81 22.14
N GLY A 335 -1.29 10.46 21.04
CA GLY A 335 -1.08 11.08 19.73
C GLY A 335 -0.03 10.36 18.87
N ASP A 336 0.67 9.35 19.44
CA ASP A 336 1.59 8.55 18.64
C ASP A 336 0.83 7.74 17.59
N LYS A 337 1.40 7.63 16.40
CA LYS A 337 0.91 6.79 15.32
C LYS A 337 1.95 5.70 15.08
N VAL A 338 1.68 4.52 15.64
CA VAL A 338 2.65 3.42 15.73
C VAL A 338 2.36 2.39 14.68
N GLY A 339 3.29 2.18 13.75
CA GLY A 339 3.26 1.10 12.76
C GLY A 339 3.86 -0.19 13.33
N LEU A 340 3.23 -1.33 13.08
CA LEU A 340 3.79 -2.65 13.42
C LEU A 340 4.19 -3.38 12.14
N ILE A 341 5.48 -3.68 12.01
CA ILE A 341 6.07 -4.34 10.85
C ILE A 341 6.64 -5.71 11.25
N GLY A 342 6.37 -6.72 10.42
CA GLY A 342 6.92 -8.06 10.60
C GLY A 342 6.22 -9.09 9.73
N PRO A 343 6.82 -10.27 9.52
CA PRO A 343 6.24 -11.32 8.70
C PRO A 343 4.92 -11.83 9.28
N ASN A 344 4.15 -12.52 8.44
CA ASN A 344 2.90 -13.14 8.88
C ASN A 344 3.20 -14.22 9.93
N GLY A 345 2.46 -14.19 11.07
CA GLY A 345 2.68 -15.10 12.19
C GLY A 345 3.85 -14.74 13.12
N ALA A 346 4.47 -13.56 12.97
CA ALA A 346 5.50 -13.04 13.87
C ALA A 346 4.96 -12.66 15.26
N GLY A 347 3.64 -12.45 15.39
CA GLY A 347 3.00 -12.08 16.64
C GLY A 347 2.59 -10.62 16.74
N LYS A 348 2.37 -9.93 15.62
CA LYS A 348 1.91 -8.52 15.56
C LYS A 348 0.65 -8.30 16.41
N THR A 349 -0.39 -9.09 16.16
CA THR A 349 -1.67 -9.02 16.91
C THR A 349 -1.47 -9.37 18.40
N THR A 350 -0.55 -10.30 18.72
CA THR A 350 -0.22 -10.64 20.12
C THR A 350 0.45 -9.47 20.82
N LEU A 351 1.41 -8.81 20.16
CA LEU A 351 2.08 -7.63 20.69
C LEU A 351 1.09 -6.48 20.91
N LEU A 352 0.17 -6.25 19.99
CA LEU A 352 -0.93 -5.29 20.17
C LEU A 352 -1.77 -5.57 21.41
N LYS A 353 -2.20 -6.82 21.59
CA LYS A 353 -2.98 -7.23 22.78
C LYS A 353 -2.20 -7.06 24.09
N LEU A 354 -0.88 -7.28 24.08
CA LEU A 354 -0.01 -6.99 25.22
C LEU A 354 0.05 -5.47 25.51
N ILE A 355 0.27 -4.64 24.48
CA ILE A 355 0.32 -3.17 24.61
C ILE A 355 -0.99 -2.63 25.18
N LEU A 356 -2.12 -3.13 24.71
CA LEU A 356 -3.45 -2.70 25.17
C LEU A 356 -3.89 -3.35 26.50
N GLY A 357 -3.08 -4.28 27.03
CA GLY A 357 -3.36 -4.96 28.30
C GLY A 357 -4.53 -5.95 28.23
N GLU A 358 -4.83 -6.48 27.05
CA GLU A 358 -5.83 -7.54 26.84
C GLU A 358 -5.23 -8.93 27.05
N LEU A 359 -3.91 -9.02 27.01
CA LEU A 359 -3.15 -10.24 27.25
C LEU A 359 -2.09 -9.96 28.31
N GLU A 360 -1.98 -10.84 29.31
CA GLU A 360 -0.93 -10.73 30.31
C GLU A 360 0.39 -11.31 29.79
N PRO A 361 1.53 -10.62 29.98
CA PRO A 361 2.82 -11.10 29.53
C PRO A 361 3.29 -12.29 30.39
N THR A 362 4.09 -13.18 29.77
CA THR A 362 4.73 -14.29 30.52
C THR A 362 5.79 -13.77 31.49
N ALA A 363 6.46 -12.67 31.17
CA ALA A 363 7.42 -11.98 32.04
C ALA A 363 7.43 -10.48 31.68
N GLY A 364 7.91 -9.67 32.64
CA GLY A 364 7.90 -8.21 32.51
C GLY A 364 6.63 -7.56 33.03
N THR A 365 6.45 -6.29 32.78
CA THR A 365 5.28 -5.51 33.21
C THR A 365 4.76 -4.61 32.12
N VAL A 366 3.43 -4.55 32.01
CA VAL A 366 2.72 -3.62 31.13
C VAL A 366 1.90 -2.68 32.00
N ARG A 367 2.18 -1.38 31.92
CA ARG A 367 1.40 -0.35 32.57
C ARG A 367 0.51 0.33 31.55
N ARG A 368 -0.79 0.17 31.70
CA ARG A 368 -1.82 0.79 30.86
C ARG A 368 -2.14 2.21 31.31
N GLY A 369 -2.34 3.12 30.36
CA GLY A 369 -2.82 4.46 30.60
C GLY A 369 -4.25 4.52 31.12
N SER A 370 -4.67 5.68 31.57
CA SER A 370 -6.04 5.90 32.07
C SER A 370 -6.97 6.42 30.96
N LYS A 371 -8.26 6.10 31.07
CA LYS A 371 -9.33 6.56 30.17
C LYS A 371 -9.08 6.21 28.69
N LEU A 372 -8.61 5.01 28.43
CA LEU A 372 -8.44 4.52 27.07
C LEU A 372 -9.78 4.00 26.55
N GLU A 373 -10.24 4.57 25.44
CA GLU A 373 -11.39 4.14 24.66
C GLU A 373 -10.86 3.62 23.33
N VAL A 374 -10.77 2.26 23.23
CA VAL A 374 -10.15 1.57 22.11
C VAL A 374 -11.21 1.16 21.10
N ALA A 375 -11.01 1.48 19.84
CA ALA A 375 -11.84 1.00 18.73
C ALA A 375 -11.00 0.13 17.78
N TYR A 376 -11.52 -1.06 17.46
CA TYR A 376 -10.91 -2.02 16.56
C TYR A 376 -11.63 -2.05 15.22
N PHE A 377 -10.90 -1.85 14.14
CA PHE A 377 -11.47 -1.89 12.78
C PHE A 377 -11.96 -3.28 12.39
N ASP A 378 -11.19 -4.33 12.70
CA ASP A 378 -11.52 -5.70 12.31
C ASP A 378 -12.76 -6.25 13.02
N GLN A 379 -12.95 -5.89 14.30
CA GLN A 379 -14.15 -6.30 15.04
C GLN A 379 -15.44 -5.74 14.45
N MET A 380 -15.37 -4.60 13.74
CA MET A 380 -16.54 -4.01 13.10
C MET A 380 -16.99 -4.74 11.86
N ARG A 381 -16.09 -5.46 11.17
CA ARG A 381 -16.44 -6.30 10.01
C ARG A 381 -17.41 -7.43 10.39
N SER A 382 -17.21 -8.03 11.56
CA SER A 382 -18.03 -9.16 12.04
C SER A 382 -19.42 -8.76 12.55
N VAL A 383 -19.62 -7.47 12.86
CA VAL A 383 -20.88 -6.94 13.48
C VAL A 383 -21.71 -6.14 12.46
N LEU A 384 -21.36 -6.16 11.19
CA LEU A 384 -22.10 -5.41 10.17
C LEU A 384 -23.42 -6.08 9.84
N ASP A 385 -24.54 -5.42 10.17
CA ASP A 385 -25.87 -5.87 9.77
C ASP A 385 -26.10 -5.55 8.28
N LEU A 386 -26.19 -6.61 7.48
CA LEU A 386 -26.34 -6.49 6.03
C LEU A 386 -27.72 -5.97 5.61
N ASP A 387 -28.73 -6.07 6.46
CA ASP A 387 -30.10 -5.62 6.18
C ASP A 387 -30.36 -4.20 6.66
N ALA A 388 -29.51 -3.66 7.53
CA ALA A 388 -29.59 -2.27 7.98
C ALA A 388 -29.31 -1.29 6.84
N THR A 389 -29.87 -0.07 6.92
CA THR A 389 -29.52 1.02 6.00
C THR A 389 -28.12 1.58 6.33
N LEU A 390 -27.50 2.26 5.36
CA LEU A 390 -26.22 2.93 5.62
C LEU A 390 -26.36 3.95 6.76
N ALA A 391 -27.44 4.70 6.78
CA ALA A 391 -27.71 5.69 7.82
C ALA A 391 -27.80 5.03 9.21
N ASP A 392 -28.58 3.96 9.34
CA ASP A 392 -28.72 3.22 10.60
C ASP A 392 -27.41 2.52 11.03
N THR A 393 -26.58 2.12 10.08
CA THR A 393 -25.27 1.53 10.37
C THR A 393 -24.33 2.52 11.06
N ILE A 394 -24.39 3.79 10.66
CA ILE A 394 -23.57 4.87 11.22
C ILE A 394 -24.18 5.39 12.55
N SER A 395 -25.48 5.65 12.56
CA SER A 395 -26.17 6.24 13.71
C SER A 395 -27.52 5.57 13.93
N PRO A 396 -27.56 4.43 14.66
CA PRO A 396 -28.77 3.65 14.87
C PRO A 396 -29.89 4.50 15.52
N GLY A 397 -31.01 4.64 14.79
CA GLY A 397 -32.20 5.36 15.29
C GLY A 397 -32.05 6.87 15.41
N SER A 398 -31.02 7.48 14.84
CA SER A 398 -30.80 8.93 14.83
C SER A 398 -30.41 9.43 13.45
N GLU A 399 -30.93 10.60 13.06
CA GLU A 399 -30.52 11.29 11.84
C GLU A 399 -29.21 12.09 12.01
N TRP A 400 -28.64 12.08 13.21
CA TRP A 400 -27.49 12.91 13.58
C TRP A 400 -26.35 12.06 14.12
N VAL A 401 -25.14 12.41 13.73
CA VAL A 401 -23.87 11.85 14.24
C VAL A 401 -23.14 12.96 14.99
N GLU A 402 -22.57 12.64 16.15
CA GLU A 402 -21.68 13.55 16.88
C GLU A 402 -20.23 13.23 16.47
N VAL A 403 -19.55 14.20 15.89
CA VAL A 403 -18.15 14.05 15.44
C VAL A 403 -17.37 15.29 15.86
N GLY A 404 -16.27 15.11 16.61
CA GLY A 404 -15.45 16.22 17.09
C GLY A 404 -16.19 17.21 18.01
N GLY A 405 -17.25 16.77 18.70
CA GLY A 405 -18.11 17.62 19.50
C GLY A 405 -19.11 18.46 18.70
N ALA A 406 -19.13 18.32 17.37
CA ALA A 406 -20.11 18.93 16.48
C ALA A 406 -21.17 17.92 16.07
N ARG A 407 -22.41 18.39 15.97
CA ARG A 407 -23.54 17.56 15.51
C ARG A 407 -23.72 17.71 14.02
N LYS A 408 -23.56 16.61 13.26
CA LYS A 408 -23.66 16.58 11.79
C LYS A 408 -24.79 15.65 11.35
N HIS A 409 -25.52 16.02 10.31
CA HIS A 409 -26.56 15.16 9.75
C HIS A 409 -25.93 13.93 9.08
N VAL A 410 -26.48 12.72 9.31
CA VAL A 410 -25.92 11.45 8.84
C VAL A 410 -25.70 11.39 7.31
N MET A 411 -26.61 12.02 6.54
CA MET A 411 -26.49 12.12 5.08
C MET A 411 -25.26 12.95 4.67
N SER A 412 -25.00 14.07 5.36
CA SER A 412 -23.84 14.91 5.12
C SER A 412 -22.55 14.20 5.53
N TYR A 413 -22.59 13.45 6.64
CA TYR A 413 -21.47 12.62 7.08
C TYR A 413 -21.14 11.51 6.10
N LEU A 414 -22.13 10.77 5.60
CA LEU A 414 -21.95 9.74 4.58
C LEU A 414 -21.41 10.29 3.25
N ASN A 415 -21.78 11.52 2.89
CA ASN A 415 -21.24 12.18 1.72
C ASN A 415 -19.74 12.46 1.84
N ASP A 416 -19.23 12.72 3.05
CA ASP A 416 -17.80 12.85 3.31
C ASP A 416 -17.03 11.54 3.03
N PHE A 417 -17.70 10.39 3.17
CA PHE A 417 -17.18 9.07 2.81
C PHE A 417 -17.56 8.64 1.39
N LEU A 418 -17.85 9.61 0.51
CA LEU A 418 -18.11 9.41 -0.91
C LEU A 418 -19.38 8.59 -1.20
N PHE A 419 -20.38 8.63 -0.30
CA PHE A 419 -21.70 8.09 -0.57
C PHE A 419 -22.66 9.19 -1.02
N SER A 420 -23.37 8.95 -2.13
CA SER A 420 -24.43 9.87 -2.55
C SER A 420 -25.61 9.83 -1.55
N PRO A 421 -26.31 10.96 -1.34
CA PRO A 421 -27.46 11.00 -0.44
C PRO A 421 -28.55 9.97 -0.76
N GLU A 422 -28.72 9.62 -2.03
CA GLU A 422 -29.68 8.62 -2.49
C GLU A 422 -29.36 7.22 -1.96
N ARG A 423 -28.08 6.92 -1.73
CA ARG A 423 -27.61 5.64 -1.21
C ARG A 423 -27.72 5.49 0.31
N ALA A 424 -27.88 6.57 1.06
CA ALA A 424 -27.93 6.52 2.52
C ALA A 424 -29.04 5.60 3.08
N ASN A 425 -30.13 5.46 2.35
CA ASN A 425 -31.25 4.58 2.70
C ASN A 425 -31.15 3.18 2.06
N SER A 426 -30.08 2.88 1.33
CA SER A 426 -29.87 1.55 0.75
C SER A 426 -29.38 0.56 1.81
N PRO A 427 -29.79 -0.71 1.77
CA PRO A 427 -29.30 -1.72 2.68
C PRO A 427 -27.84 -2.08 2.37
N VAL A 428 -27.04 -2.35 3.41
CA VAL A 428 -25.60 -2.65 3.33
C VAL A 428 -25.29 -3.83 2.40
N ARG A 429 -26.20 -4.81 2.29
CA ARG A 429 -26.02 -5.95 1.38
C ARG A 429 -25.88 -5.58 -0.10
N THR A 430 -26.39 -4.41 -0.51
CA THR A 430 -26.30 -3.93 -1.91
C THR A 430 -24.94 -3.29 -2.25
N LEU A 431 -24.08 -3.11 -1.25
CA LEU A 431 -22.79 -2.51 -1.41
C LEU A 431 -21.74 -3.51 -1.93
N SER A 432 -20.86 -3.03 -2.78
CA SER A 432 -19.61 -3.71 -3.13
C SER A 432 -18.69 -3.87 -1.91
N GLY A 433 -17.68 -4.76 -1.97
CA GLY A 433 -16.72 -4.96 -0.89
C GLY A 433 -16.02 -3.65 -0.47
N GLY A 434 -15.55 -2.87 -1.44
CA GLY A 434 -14.92 -1.57 -1.17
C GLY A 434 -15.87 -0.54 -0.56
N GLU A 435 -17.14 -0.50 -0.99
CA GLU A 435 -18.15 0.37 -0.38
C GLU A 435 -18.46 -0.06 1.06
N ARG A 436 -18.51 -1.36 1.35
CA ARG A 436 -18.67 -1.87 2.73
C ARG A 436 -17.52 -1.43 3.61
N ASN A 437 -16.29 -1.52 3.13
CA ASN A 437 -15.12 -1.05 3.88
C ASN A 437 -15.20 0.46 4.16
N ARG A 438 -15.67 1.28 3.21
CA ARG A 438 -15.89 2.72 3.45
C ARG A 438 -16.96 2.99 4.51
N VAL A 439 -18.05 2.22 4.55
CA VAL A 439 -19.05 2.32 5.63
C VAL A 439 -18.46 1.93 6.98
N LEU A 440 -17.63 0.90 7.02
CA LEU A 440 -16.93 0.49 8.24
C LEU A 440 -15.97 1.58 8.73
N LEU A 441 -15.24 2.23 7.83
CA LEU A 441 -14.41 3.40 8.17
C LEU A 441 -15.26 4.55 8.69
N ALA A 442 -16.37 4.89 8.01
CA ALA A 442 -17.28 5.92 8.47
C ALA A 442 -17.81 5.61 9.89
N ARG A 443 -18.17 4.37 10.16
CA ARG A 443 -18.62 3.93 11.49
C ARG A 443 -17.50 4.03 12.53
N LEU A 444 -16.28 3.63 12.19
CA LEU A 444 -15.12 3.69 13.07
C LEU A 444 -14.86 5.13 13.54
N PHE A 445 -14.85 6.07 12.60
CA PHE A 445 -14.58 7.48 12.89
C PHE A 445 -15.78 8.25 13.51
N ALA A 446 -16.97 7.63 13.52
CA ALA A 446 -18.12 8.14 14.25
C ALA A 446 -18.13 7.73 15.74
N LEU A 447 -17.28 6.77 16.14
CA LEU A 447 -17.18 6.35 17.54
C LEU A 447 -16.27 7.30 18.32
N PRO A 448 -16.65 7.67 19.55
CA PRO A 448 -15.78 8.44 20.43
C PRO A 448 -14.65 7.54 20.96
N ALA A 449 -13.59 7.39 20.18
CA ALA A 449 -12.42 6.61 20.54
C ALA A 449 -11.19 7.50 20.62
N ASN A 450 -10.28 7.26 21.56
CA ASN A 450 -9.00 7.95 21.67
C ASN A 450 -7.79 7.05 21.33
N VAL A 451 -8.06 5.77 21.07
CA VAL A 451 -7.09 4.80 20.55
C VAL A 451 -7.73 4.01 19.43
N LEU A 452 -7.15 4.07 18.24
CA LEU A 452 -7.58 3.28 17.09
C LEU A 452 -6.61 2.13 16.84
N VAL A 453 -7.15 0.96 16.57
CA VAL A 453 -6.40 -0.24 16.19
C VAL A 453 -6.88 -0.69 14.81
N LEU A 454 -5.97 -0.60 13.84
CA LEU A 454 -6.23 -0.96 12.46
C LEU A 454 -5.31 -2.14 12.08
N ASP A 455 -5.89 -3.30 11.90
CA ASP A 455 -5.17 -4.50 11.45
C ASP A 455 -5.48 -4.73 9.96
N GLU A 456 -4.47 -4.54 9.11
CA GLU A 456 -4.55 -4.62 7.64
C GLU A 456 -5.74 -3.83 7.05
N PRO A 457 -5.92 -2.54 7.38
CA PRO A 457 -7.05 -1.75 6.90
C PRO A 457 -6.98 -1.46 5.39
N THR A 458 -5.81 -1.59 4.80
CA THR A 458 -5.52 -1.31 3.38
C THR A 458 -6.00 -2.42 2.45
N ASN A 459 -6.22 -3.63 2.97
CA ASN A 459 -6.73 -4.74 2.17
C ASN A 459 -8.11 -4.42 1.60
N ASP A 460 -8.28 -4.68 0.30
CA ASP A 460 -9.53 -4.49 -0.45
C ASP A 460 -10.00 -3.01 -0.58
N LEU A 461 -9.16 -2.03 -0.21
CA LEU A 461 -9.44 -0.62 -0.46
C LEU A 461 -8.90 -0.19 -1.83
N ASP A 462 -9.67 0.64 -2.54
CA ASP A 462 -9.16 1.32 -3.73
C ASP A 462 -8.32 2.55 -3.35
N ILE A 463 -7.55 3.06 -4.30
CA ILE A 463 -6.59 4.14 -4.08
C ILE A 463 -7.29 5.39 -3.51
N ASP A 464 -8.47 5.76 -4.03
CA ASP A 464 -9.23 6.91 -3.54
C ASP A 464 -9.61 6.75 -2.05
N THR A 465 -9.98 5.53 -1.65
CA THR A 465 -10.35 5.22 -0.25
C THR A 465 -9.11 5.15 0.66
N LEU A 466 -7.98 4.67 0.13
CA LEU A 466 -6.70 4.69 0.85
C LEU A 466 -6.24 6.13 1.14
N GLU A 467 -6.32 7.02 0.17
CA GLU A 467 -5.98 8.44 0.33
C GLU A 467 -6.88 9.12 1.37
N LEU A 468 -8.19 8.83 1.33
CA LEU A 468 -9.13 9.30 2.33
C LEU A 468 -8.76 8.80 3.73
N LEU A 469 -8.41 7.51 3.88
CA LEU A 469 -8.01 6.94 5.15
C LEU A 469 -6.71 7.55 5.67
N GLU A 470 -5.73 7.82 4.79
CA GLU A 470 -4.49 8.52 5.14
C GLU A 470 -4.78 9.92 5.71
N GLU A 471 -5.61 10.70 5.01
CA GLU A 471 -5.99 12.04 5.46
C GLU A 471 -6.69 12.01 6.82
N LEU A 472 -7.64 11.08 7.02
CA LEU A 472 -8.33 10.89 8.30
C LEU A 472 -7.36 10.56 9.42
N LEU A 473 -6.46 9.61 9.21
CA LEU A 473 -5.49 9.19 10.22
C LEU A 473 -4.43 10.26 10.50
N GLN A 474 -4.01 11.02 9.50
CA GLN A 474 -3.08 12.15 9.70
C GLN A 474 -3.69 13.24 10.58
N ASN A 475 -4.98 13.52 10.40
CA ASN A 475 -5.71 14.53 11.16
C ASN A 475 -6.24 14.03 12.51
N TYR A 476 -6.19 12.72 12.75
CA TYR A 476 -6.65 12.13 14.02
C TYR A 476 -5.72 12.48 15.17
N ALA A 477 -6.25 13.15 16.20
CA ALA A 477 -5.48 13.60 17.37
C ALA A 477 -5.29 12.54 18.47
N GLY A 478 -5.94 11.35 18.33
CA GLY A 478 -5.75 10.20 19.21
C GLY A 478 -4.55 9.37 18.82
N THR A 479 -4.32 8.27 19.54
CA THR A 479 -3.25 7.33 19.29
C THR A 479 -3.71 6.27 18.29
N VAL A 480 -2.85 5.91 17.34
CA VAL A 480 -3.14 4.91 16.30
C VAL A 480 -2.13 3.78 16.37
N PHE A 481 -2.63 2.55 16.39
CA PHE A 481 -1.83 1.35 16.13
C PHE A 481 -2.21 0.81 14.77
N LEU A 482 -1.23 0.71 13.89
CA LEU A 482 -1.42 0.34 12.51
C LEU A 482 -0.58 -0.90 12.16
N VAL A 483 -1.24 -2.00 11.82
CA VAL A 483 -0.61 -3.13 11.16
C VAL A 483 -0.92 -3.02 9.68
N SER A 484 0.08 -2.83 8.84
CA SER A 484 -0.10 -2.79 7.39
C SER A 484 1.14 -3.28 6.66
N HIS A 485 0.92 -3.79 5.46
CA HIS A 485 1.95 -4.16 4.51
C HIS A 485 2.07 -3.16 3.35
N ASP A 486 1.26 -2.11 3.33
CA ASP A 486 1.39 -0.97 2.41
C ASP A 486 2.47 -0.02 2.92
N ARG A 487 3.62 0.00 2.23
CA ARG A 487 4.80 0.80 2.59
C ARG A 487 4.51 2.29 2.57
N ARG A 488 3.83 2.75 1.52
CA ARG A 488 3.52 4.17 1.31
C ARG A 488 2.50 4.67 2.34
N PHE A 489 1.52 3.83 2.66
CA PHE A 489 0.55 4.10 3.71
C PHE A 489 1.22 4.24 5.09
N LEU A 490 2.17 3.36 5.41
CA LEU A 490 2.97 3.47 6.64
C LEU A 490 3.75 4.77 6.67
N ASP A 491 4.50 5.10 5.59
CA ASP A 491 5.30 6.33 5.52
C ASP A 491 4.47 7.61 5.66
N ASN A 492 3.24 7.60 5.13
CA ASN A 492 2.35 8.76 5.18
C ASN A 492 1.67 8.95 6.54
N VAL A 493 1.48 7.89 7.33
CA VAL A 493 0.63 7.94 8.54
C VAL A 493 1.43 7.83 9.83
N VAL A 494 2.45 6.94 9.91
CA VAL A 494 3.06 6.61 11.20
C VAL A 494 4.15 7.58 11.61
N THR A 495 4.29 7.77 12.93
CA THR A 495 5.35 8.59 13.53
C THR A 495 6.51 7.72 14.05
N SER A 496 6.22 6.47 14.40
CA SER A 496 7.20 5.48 14.82
C SER A 496 6.79 4.09 14.37
N THR A 497 7.77 3.20 14.26
CA THR A 497 7.58 1.83 13.78
C THR A 497 8.14 0.84 14.78
N ILE A 498 7.35 -0.14 15.19
CA ILE A 498 7.79 -1.29 15.97
C ILE A 498 7.97 -2.46 14.99
N ALA A 499 9.24 -2.84 14.76
CA ALA A 499 9.58 -3.86 13.78
C ALA A 499 10.06 -5.16 14.45
N TRP A 500 9.65 -6.28 13.86
CA TRP A 500 10.13 -7.60 14.23
C TRP A 500 11.55 -7.81 13.65
N GLU A 501 12.49 -8.20 14.54
CA GLU A 501 13.89 -8.49 14.21
C GLU A 501 14.24 -9.93 14.62
N GLY A 502 13.29 -10.85 14.41
CA GLY A 502 13.43 -12.25 14.80
C GLY A 502 14.52 -13.01 14.07
N ASP A 503 15.01 -12.49 12.94
CA ASP A 503 16.20 -12.99 12.23
C ASP A 503 17.47 -12.87 13.10
N GLU A 504 17.52 -11.87 13.98
CA GLU A 504 18.64 -11.66 14.91
C GLU A 504 18.50 -12.52 16.18
N SER A 505 17.29 -12.57 16.73
CA SER A 505 16.97 -13.37 17.93
C SER A 505 15.47 -13.64 17.98
N PRO A 506 15.04 -14.86 18.31
CA PRO A 506 13.62 -15.21 18.39
C PRO A 506 12.83 -14.27 19.30
N GLY A 507 11.76 -13.68 18.75
CA GLY A 507 10.88 -12.78 19.48
C GLY A 507 11.43 -11.38 19.75
N LEU A 508 12.50 -10.97 19.06
CA LEU A 508 13.05 -9.63 19.18
C LEU A 508 12.19 -8.63 18.42
N TRP A 509 11.76 -7.58 19.13
CA TRP A 509 11.08 -6.41 18.57
C TRP A 509 11.87 -5.16 18.92
N ARG A 510 11.90 -4.20 17.99
CA ARG A 510 12.54 -2.90 18.21
C ARG A 510 11.67 -1.76 17.72
N GLU A 511 11.72 -0.66 18.45
CA GLU A 511 11.11 0.59 18.06
C GLU A 511 12.10 1.43 17.24
N TYR A 512 11.60 2.04 16.19
CA TYR A 512 12.32 2.94 15.29
C TYR A 512 11.52 4.23 15.11
N GLU A 513 12.18 5.35 15.05
CA GLU A 513 11.55 6.62 14.69
C GLU A 513 11.31 6.67 13.19
N GLY A 514 10.11 7.13 12.77
CA GLY A 514 9.72 7.27 11.38
C GLY A 514 8.94 6.10 10.81
N GLY A 515 8.75 6.11 9.49
CA GLY A 515 7.98 5.15 8.72
C GLY A 515 8.79 3.94 8.26
N TYR A 516 8.31 3.34 7.16
CA TYR A 516 8.93 2.15 6.57
C TYR A 516 10.31 2.42 5.96
N GLU A 517 10.49 3.55 5.24
CA GLU A 517 11.76 3.88 4.59
C GLU A 517 12.85 4.21 5.61
N GLU A 518 12.52 4.92 6.70
CA GLU A 518 13.44 5.18 7.80
C GLU A 518 13.86 3.88 8.49
N TRP A 519 12.90 3.00 8.80
CA TRP A 519 13.19 1.68 9.36
C TRP A 519 14.13 0.88 8.46
N ARG A 520 13.83 0.79 7.15
CA ARG A 520 14.65 0.05 6.18
C ARG A 520 16.08 0.59 6.13
N THR A 521 16.22 1.90 6.14
CA THR A 521 17.53 2.57 6.13
C THR A 521 18.33 2.29 7.41
N GLN A 522 17.68 2.38 8.57
CA GLN A 522 18.31 2.12 9.87
C GLN A 522 18.69 0.64 10.01
N ARG A 523 17.81 -0.29 9.61
CA ARG A 523 18.09 -1.73 9.59
C ARG A 523 19.29 -2.07 8.70
N ALA A 524 19.34 -1.52 7.48
CA ALA A 524 20.45 -1.73 6.56
C ALA A 524 21.79 -1.20 7.11
N ARG A 525 21.78 -0.05 7.79
CA ARG A 525 22.98 0.49 8.47
C ARG A 525 23.43 -0.40 9.62
N ALA A 526 22.50 -0.86 10.46
CA ALA A 526 22.79 -1.75 11.57
C ALA A 526 23.36 -3.09 11.08
N GLN A 527 22.81 -3.67 10.02
CA GLN A 527 23.32 -4.90 9.41
C GLN A 527 24.74 -4.73 8.85
N LYS A 528 25.01 -3.66 8.10
CA LYS A 528 26.37 -3.36 7.59
C LYS A 528 27.40 -3.21 8.72
N LEU A 529 27.04 -2.54 9.82
CA LEU A 529 27.92 -2.38 10.98
C LEU A 529 28.24 -3.73 11.64
N ARG A 530 27.27 -4.63 11.73
CA ARG A 530 27.46 -6.01 12.27
C ARG A 530 28.34 -6.86 11.37
N GLU A 531 28.11 -6.81 10.06
CA GLU A 531 28.95 -7.52 9.08
C GLU A 531 30.41 -7.02 9.15
N GLN A 532 30.62 -5.72 9.30
CA GLN A 532 31.94 -5.14 9.51
C GLN A 532 32.56 -5.60 10.83
N ALA A 533 31.79 -5.61 11.92
CA ALA A 533 32.25 -6.10 13.22
C ALA A 533 32.60 -7.61 13.17
N ALA A 534 31.82 -8.43 12.48
CA ALA A 534 32.08 -9.85 12.29
C ALA A 534 33.34 -10.13 11.46
N ARG A 535 33.70 -9.25 10.50
CA ARG A 535 34.93 -9.35 9.71
C ARG A 535 36.20 -8.96 10.49
N ILE A 536 36.08 -8.25 11.62
CA ILE A 536 37.19 -7.78 12.45
C ILE A 536 37.61 -8.82 13.50
N VAL A 537 36.88 -9.94 13.67
CA VAL A 537 37.29 -11.03 14.57
C VAL A 537 38.41 -11.81 13.89
N PRO A 538 39.66 -11.78 14.39
CA PRO A 538 40.75 -12.56 13.80
C PRO A 538 40.51 -14.03 13.98
N SER A 539 40.64 -14.79 12.89
CA SER A 539 40.68 -16.24 12.90
C SER A 539 42.01 -16.71 13.49
N ASP A 540 42.12 -16.80 14.81
CA ASP A 540 43.26 -17.49 15.46
C ASP A 540 42.91 -18.98 15.65
N LYS A 541 43.34 -19.77 14.66
CA LYS A 541 43.54 -21.20 14.82
C LYS A 541 45.00 -21.43 15.26
N ALA A 542 45.26 -21.41 16.55
CA ALA A 542 46.49 -21.97 17.12
C ALA A 542 46.13 -22.99 18.23
N LYS A 543 46.86 -24.12 18.17
CA LYS A 543 46.71 -25.34 18.93
C LYS A 543 46.78 -25.17 20.46
N PRO A 544 46.23 -26.10 21.24
CA PRO A 544 46.15 -26.00 22.70
C PRO A 544 47.49 -26.37 23.37
N ALA A 545 47.95 -25.56 24.29
CA ALA A 545 48.89 -25.92 25.33
C ALA A 545 48.37 -25.44 26.69
N ALA A 546 48.58 -26.29 27.68
CA ALA A 546 48.04 -26.42 29.02
C ALA A 546 47.85 -25.13 29.85
N ALA A 547 46.79 -25.21 30.70
CA ALA A 547 46.40 -24.21 31.72
C ALA A 547 47.45 -23.98 32.79
N PRO A 548 47.48 -22.80 33.41
CA PRO A 548 47.07 -22.70 34.82
C PRO A 548 46.09 -21.54 35.11
N ALA A 549 45.44 -21.67 36.27
CA ALA A 549 44.26 -21.03 36.84
C ALA A 549 44.30 -19.47 37.00
N PRO A 550 43.15 -18.86 37.39
CA PRO A 550 42.72 -17.56 36.88
C PRO A 550 43.22 -16.36 37.69
N ALA A 551 43.67 -15.34 37.01
CA ALA A 551 43.82 -13.99 37.57
C ALA A 551 42.82 -13.06 36.89
N ALA A 552 42.12 -12.25 37.69
CA ALA A 552 41.07 -11.34 37.31
C ALA A 552 41.45 -10.39 36.16
N ALA A 553 40.54 -10.27 35.17
CA ALA A 553 40.66 -9.29 34.07
C ALA A 553 40.44 -7.88 34.62
N PRO A 554 41.29 -6.90 34.18
CA PRO A 554 41.03 -5.50 34.50
C PRO A 554 39.95 -4.93 33.58
N VAL A 555 38.92 -4.35 34.21
CA VAL A 555 37.89 -3.51 33.57
C VAL A 555 38.62 -2.42 32.79
N ALA A 556 38.34 -2.35 31.48
CA ALA A 556 38.86 -1.27 30.61
C ALA A 556 38.33 0.06 31.12
N LYS A 557 39.21 0.91 31.59
CA LYS A 557 38.88 2.29 31.98
C LYS A 557 38.48 3.09 30.74
N PRO A 558 37.46 3.96 30.78
CA PRO A 558 37.14 4.86 29.69
C PRO A 558 38.34 5.73 29.36
N ARG A 559 38.65 5.87 28.08
CA ARG A 559 39.77 6.65 27.56
C ARG A 559 39.48 8.11 27.85
N LYS A 560 40.28 8.76 28.68
CA LYS A 560 40.11 10.19 28.99
C LYS A 560 40.33 10.99 27.72
N LEU A 561 39.38 11.87 27.41
CA LEU A 561 39.46 12.87 26.33
C LEU A 561 40.75 13.69 26.51
N SER A 562 41.43 14.00 25.39
CA SER A 562 42.58 14.88 25.41
C SER A 562 42.14 16.32 25.74
N TYR A 563 43.01 17.13 26.29
CA TYR A 563 42.73 18.52 26.65
C TYR A 563 42.17 19.35 25.45
N LYS A 564 42.59 19.01 24.23
CA LYS A 564 42.07 19.64 22.99
C LYS A 564 40.63 19.17 22.69
N GLU A 565 40.35 17.88 22.85
CA GLU A 565 39.03 17.30 22.64
C GLU A 565 38.00 17.78 23.68
N GLN A 566 38.46 18.00 24.93
CA GLN A 566 37.61 18.55 26.00
C GLN A 566 37.23 20.01 25.71
N ARG A 567 38.18 20.82 25.25
CA ARG A 567 37.94 22.21 24.88
C ARG A 567 37.02 22.32 23.64
N GLU A 568 37.19 21.42 22.67
CA GLU A 568 36.35 21.34 21.49
C GLU A 568 34.90 20.95 21.88
N LEU A 569 34.74 20.02 22.83
CA LEU A 569 33.45 19.61 23.37
C LEU A 569 32.71 20.78 24.08
N ASP A 570 33.44 21.66 24.75
CA ASP A 570 32.86 22.84 25.44
C ASP A 570 32.55 24.01 24.47
N GLU A 571 33.22 24.08 23.31
CA GLU A 571 33.04 25.12 22.29
C GLU A 571 31.94 24.76 21.27
N LEU A 572 31.76 23.47 20.96
CA LEU A 572 30.77 22.99 19.97
C LEU A 572 29.32 23.38 20.26
N PRO A 573 28.79 23.28 21.49
CA PRO A 573 27.42 23.71 21.80
C PRO A 573 27.18 25.21 21.53
N LYS A 574 28.18 26.05 21.80
CA LYS A 574 28.11 27.50 21.54
C LYS A 574 28.10 27.81 20.05
N ARG A 575 28.88 27.02 19.28
CA ARG A 575 28.91 27.15 17.82
C ARG A 575 27.60 26.70 17.19
N ILE A 576 27.02 25.60 17.67
CA ILE A 576 25.70 25.09 17.24
C ILE A 576 24.61 26.16 17.49
N THR A 577 24.54 26.70 18.71
CA THR A 577 23.54 27.74 19.05
C THR A 577 23.73 29.01 18.19
N ALA A 578 24.98 29.38 17.84
CA ALA A 578 25.23 30.53 16.98
C ALA A 578 24.78 30.29 15.53
N LEU A 579 25.00 29.08 15.00
CA LEU A 579 24.56 28.69 13.66
C LEU A 579 23.04 28.59 13.56
N GLU A 580 22.37 28.07 14.61
CA GLU A 580 20.90 28.01 14.69
C GLU A 580 20.27 29.42 14.73
N ALA A 581 20.90 30.36 15.45
CA ALA A 581 20.46 31.75 15.49
C ALA A 581 20.60 32.44 14.13
N GLU A 582 21.73 32.19 13.43
CA GLU A 582 21.99 32.70 12.08
C GLU A 582 20.99 32.11 11.08
N GLN A 583 20.72 30.79 11.14
CA GLN A 583 19.74 30.11 10.31
C GLN A 583 18.33 30.70 10.49
N LYS A 584 17.93 30.94 11.74
CA LYS A 584 16.64 31.55 12.05
C LYS A 584 16.51 32.96 11.45
N ALA A 585 17.54 33.79 11.58
CA ALA A 585 17.56 35.13 11.00
C ALA A 585 17.48 35.11 9.45
N ILE A 586 18.14 34.14 8.82
CA ILE A 586 18.07 33.96 7.36
C ILE A 586 16.67 33.45 6.95
N ASN A 587 16.07 32.55 7.70
CA ASN A 587 14.72 32.05 7.43
C ASN A 587 13.67 33.19 7.57
N GLU A 588 13.81 34.06 8.55
CA GLU A 588 12.95 35.25 8.68
C GLU A 588 13.11 36.20 7.49
N LEU A 589 14.35 36.38 6.97
CA LEU A 589 14.61 37.17 5.78
C LEU A 589 14.03 36.52 4.50
N LEU A 590 14.13 35.20 4.37
CA LEU A 590 13.61 34.45 3.22
C LEU A 590 12.09 34.35 3.22
N ALA A 591 11.44 34.48 4.37
CA ALA A 591 9.97 34.47 4.52
C ALA A 591 9.30 35.79 4.11
N ASP A 592 10.07 36.88 3.87
CA ASP A 592 9.52 38.17 3.44
C ASP A 592 9.34 38.23 1.91
N PRO A 593 8.08 38.23 1.40
CA PRO A 593 7.80 38.26 -0.05
C PRO A 593 8.32 39.54 -0.73
N ASP A 594 8.37 40.65 0.01
CA ASP A 594 8.80 41.96 -0.51
C ASP A 594 10.32 42.03 -0.68
N ALA A 595 11.07 41.23 0.07
CA ALA A 595 12.53 41.19 0.00
C ALA A 595 13.03 40.63 -1.35
N TYR A 596 12.30 39.67 -1.94
CA TYR A 596 12.63 39.11 -3.27
C TYR A 596 12.54 40.12 -4.40
N VAL A 597 11.63 41.08 -4.28
CA VAL A 597 11.42 42.12 -5.31
C VAL A 597 12.42 43.26 -5.14
N LYS A 598 12.82 43.56 -3.89
CA LYS A 598 13.70 44.71 -3.57
C LYS A 598 15.18 44.42 -3.79
N ASP A 599 15.66 43.22 -3.48
CA ASP A 599 17.08 42.88 -3.60
C ASP A 599 17.29 41.37 -3.92
N PRO A 600 17.18 40.97 -5.23
CA PRO A 600 17.35 39.59 -5.65
C PRO A 600 18.76 39.01 -5.39
N GLN A 601 19.80 39.88 -5.39
CA GLN A 601 21.18 39.44 -5.16
C GLN A 601 21.41 39.06 -3.68
N ARG A 602 20.83 39.81 -2.76
CA ARG A 602 20.90 39.53 -1.31
C ARG A 602 20.13 38.25 -0.99
N MET A 603 19.02 37.97 -1.67
CA MET A 603 18.26 36.73 -1.49
C MET A 603 19.01 35.50 -2.01
N ALA A 604 19.69 35.62 -3.15
CA ALA A 604 20.56 34.54 -3.65
C ALA A 604 21.73 34.23 -2.70
N GLN A 605 22.33 35.27 -2.08
CA GLN A 605 23.37 35.09 -1.07
C GLN A 605 22.82 34.46 0.21
N ALA A 606 21.63 34.86 0.67
CA ALA A 606 20.94 34.28 1.82
C ALA A 606 20.66 32.78 1.61
N ASN A 607 20.12 32.38 0.44
CA ASN A 607 19.90 30.98 0.11
C ASN A 607 21.20 30.16 0.09
N LYS A 608 22.29 30.71 -0.48
CA LYS A 608 23.59 30.05 -0.49
C LYS A 608 24.16 29.90 0.93
N ARG A 609 24.01 30.93 1.78
CA ARG A 609 24.46 30.89 3.17
C ARG A 609 23.64 29.93 4.00
N HIS A 610 22.32 29.84 3.76
CA HIS A 610 21.44 28.86 4.41
C HIS A 610 21.93 27.43 4.17
N ALA A 611 22.18 27.04 2.92
CA ALA A 611 22.70 25.72 2.58
C ALA A 611 24.07 25.43 3.23
N GLN A 612 24.95 26.44 3.35
CA GLN A 612 26.22 26.28 4.04
C GLN A 612 26.07 26.08 5.55
N ILE A 613 25.10 26.78 6.18
CA ILE A 613 24.81 26.62 7.60
C ILE A 613 24.28 25.22 7.88
N ASP A 614 23.46 24.65 7.02
CA ASP A 614 22.95 23.28 7.18
C ASP A 614 24.10 22.26 7.19
N GLU A 615 25.08 22.39 6.28
CA GLU A 615 26.27 21.53 6.26
C GLU A 615 27.17 21.75 7.51
N GLU A 616 27.39 23.00 7.94
CA GLU A 616 28.18 23.32 9.11
C GLU A 616 27.51 22.82 10.41
N LEU A 617 26.19 22.89 10.51
CA LEU A 617 25.39 22.39 11.64
C LEU A 617 25.48 20.88 11.75
N LEU A 618 25.31 20.18 10.62
CA LEU A 618 25.42 18.71 10.58
C LEU A 618 26.82 18.25 11.02
N ALA A 619 27.88 18.87 10.48
CA ALA A 619 29.23 18.53 10.83
C ALA A 619 29.56 18.83 12.31
N ALA A 620 29.01 19.91 12.87
CA ALA A 620 29.21 20.27 14.28
C ALA A 620 28.49 19.29 15.22
N LEU A 621 27.28 18.85 14.87
CA LEU A 621 26.50 17.84 15.62
C LEU A 621 27.18 16.47 15.59
N GLU A 622 27.59 15.98 14.43
CA GLU A 622 28.31 14.71 14.30
C GLU A 622 29.60 14.72 15.12
N ARG A 623 30.33 15.85 15.12
CA ARG A 623 31.56 16.00 15.89
C ARG A 623 31.30 16.04 17.40
N TRP A 624 30.24 16.70 17.83
CA TRP A 624 29.82 16.75 19.23
C TRP A 624 29.43 15.37 19.75
N GLU A 625 28.62 14.59 18.98
CA GLU A 625 28.28 13.21 19.32
C GLU A 625 29.52 12.30 19.37
N ALA A 626 30.41 12.38 18.40
CA ALA A 626 31.63 11.59 18.37
C ALA A 626 32.56 11.84 19.55
N LEU A 627 32.57 13.05 20.08
CA LEU A 627 33.34 13.42 21.28
C LEU A 627 32.61 13.05 22.56
N GLY A 628 31.27 13.14 22.58
CA GLY A 628 30.42 12.74 23.72
C GLY A 628 30.36 11.24 23.95
N ALA A 629 30.56 10.44 22.90
CA ALA A 629 30.53 8.96 22.94
C ALA A 629 31.89 8.36 23.38
N LYS A 630 32.97 9.15 23.54
CA LYS A 630 34.29 8.71 24.02
C LYS A 630 34.44 8.85 25.53
#